data_e3a28d4191a491d23941000792a90f4c
#
_entry.id   e3a28d4191a491d23941000792a90f4c
#
_cell.length_a   1.000
_cell.length_b   1.000
_cell.length_c   1.000
_cell.angle_alpha   90.00
_cell.angle_beta   90.00
_cell.angle_gamma   90.00
#
_symmetry.space_group_name_H-M   'P 1'
#
loop_
_entity.id
_entity.type
_entity.pdbx_description
1 polymer ?
#
loop_
_entity_poly.entity_id
_entity_poly.type
_entity_poly.pdbx_seq_one_letter_code
_entity_poly.pdbx_strand_id
1 'polypeptide(L)'
;MAGKKAAKVPRDTYERELLRLQTELVRLQEWVRSEGARLVVVFEGRDAAGKGGTIKRVTEHLNPRVARIAALPKPTERERTQWYFQRYVEHLPAAGEIVLFDRSWYNRAGVEHVMGFCTGKEHQLFLRQCPVFERMLLEDGILLRKYWFSVSDAEQQERFRRRLEDPVRRWKLSPMDLESITRWEAYSRAKDEMLVHTDIAEAPWYVVESDDKRRARLNMIAHLLATVPYHEVPPPVLELPERPPSTGYERPPRDLRTYVPDHAASL
;
A
#
# COMPACT_ATOMS: atom_id res chain seq x y z
N MET A 1 31.15 -0.53 4.87
CA MET A 1 31.42 -1.56 3.84
C MET A 1 30.35 -1.41 2.76
N ALA A 2 30.70 -1.00 1.54
CA ALA A 2 29.77 -0.94 0.42
C ALA A 2 29.42 -2.38 0.01
N GLY A 3 28.25 -2.85 0.39
CA GLY A 3 27.76 -4.17 0.02
C GLY A 3 27.67 -4.29 -1.51
N LYS A 4 28.19 -5.38 -2.09
CA LYS A 4 28.03 -5.72 -3.51
C LYS A 4 26.55 -5.55 -3.89
N LYS A 5 26.25 -4.66 -4.82
CA LYS A 5 24.91 -4.46 -5.36
C LYS A 5 24.40 -5.83 -5.87
N ALA A 6 23.40 -6.40 -5.22
CA ALA A 6 22.87 -7.72 -5.62
C ALA A 6 22.37 -7.65 -7.08
N ALA A 7 22.59 -8.69 -7.86
CA ALA A 7 22.16 -8.76 -9.25
C ALA A 7 20.65 -8.50 -9.37
N LYS A 8 20.23 -7.76 -10.42
CA LYS A 8 18.82 -7.50 -10.69
C LYS A 8 18.07 -8.81 -10.94
N VAL A 9 16.87 -8.94 -10.39
CA VAL A 9 16.02 -10.10 -10.64
C VAL A 9 15.59 -10.10 -12.12
N PRO A 10 15.85 -11.18 -12.90
CA PRO A 10 15.40 -11.30 -14.28
C PRO A 10 13.87 -11.13 -14.39
N ARG A 11 13.40 -10.62 -15.54
CA ARG A 11 11.97 -10.29 -15.71
C ARG A 11 11.09 -11.52 -15.55
N ASP A 12 11.40 -12.59 -16.24
CA ASP A 12 10.59 -13.82 -16.25
C ASP A 12 10.54 -14.48 -14.86
N THR A 13 11.69 -14.48 -14.16
CA THR A 13 11.77 -14.97 -12.77
C THR A 13 10.92 -14.10 -11.84
N TYR A 14 10.95 -12.77 -12.03
CA TYR A 14 10.14 -11.85 -11.27
C TYR A 14 8.64 -12.07 -11.51
N GLU A 15 8.21 -12.19 -12.77
CA GLU A 15 6.80 -12.33 -13.13
C GLU A 15 6.23 -13.66 -12.60
N ARG A 16 6.97 -14.75 -12.75
CA ARG A 16 6.57 -16.07 -12.22
C ARG A 16 6.44 -16.06 -10.69
N GLU A 17 7.44 -15.53 -9.98
CA GLU A 17 7.43 -15.49 -8.53
C GLU A 17 6.37 -14.51 -8.00
N LEU A 18 6.17 -13.38 -8.67
CA LEU A 18 5.11 -12.44 -8.33
C LEU A 18 3.74 -13.09 -8.42
N LEU A 19 3.46 -13.82 -9.51
CA LEU A 19 2.19 -14.53 -9.68
C LEU A 19 1.97 -15.58 -8.58
N ARG A 20 3.02 -16.32 -8.20
CA ARG A 20 2.96 -17.28 -7.09
C ARG A 20 2.58 -16.57 -5.78
N LEU A 21 3.25 -15.46 -5.46
CA LEU A 21 2.95 -14.68 -4.26
C LEU A 21 1.56 -14.03 -4.30
N GLN A 22 1.10 -13.61 -5.47
CA GLN A 22 -0.26 -13.07 -5.66
C GLN A 22 -1.32 -14.13 -5.45
N THR A 23 -1.06 -15.39 -5.85
CA THR A 23 -1.95 -16.52 -5.53
C THR A 23 -2.05 -16.73 -4.01
N GLU A 24 -0.93 -16.63 -3.29
CA GLU A 24 -0.94 -16.71 -1.83
C GLU A 24 -1.69 -15.53 -1.18
N LEU A 25 -1.59 -14.32 -1.76
CA LEU A 25 -2.38 -13.17 -1.28
C LEU A 25 -3.88 -13.40 -1.44
N VAL A 26 -4.32 -14.09 -2.49
CA VAL A 26 -5.74 -14.49 -2.65
C VAL A 26 -6.15 -15.47 -1.56
N ARG A 27 -5.30 -16.46 -1.22
CA ARG A 27 -5.56 -17.39 -0.11
C ARG A 27 -5.65 -16.67 1.24
N LEU A 28 -4.74 -15.72 1.48
CA LEU A 28 -4.79 -14.85 2.66
C LEU A 28 -6.11 -14.06 2.71
N GLN A 29 -6.56 -13.51 1.58
CA GLN A 29 -7.84 -12.81 1.50
C GLN A 29 -9.03 -13.73 1.84
N GLU A 30 -9.06 -14.94 1.32
CA GLU A 30 -10.15 -15.90 1.63
C GLU A 30 -10.15 -16.26 3.12
N TRP A 31 -8.97 -16.44 3.71
CA TRP A 31 -8.83 -16.63 5.14
C TRP A 31 -9.34 -15.42 5.95
N VAL A 32 -8.96 -14.20 5.56
CA VAL A 32 -9.43 -12.97 6.22
C VAL A 32 -10.96 -12.91 6.20
N ARG A 33 -11.60 -13.23 5.06
CA ARG A 33 -13.06 -13.27 4.95
C ARG A 33 -13.72 -14.35 5.82
N SER A 34 -13.16 -15.54 5.80
CA SER A 34 -13.70 -16.71 6.51
C SER A 34 -13.62 -16.54 8.03
N GLU A 35 -12.48 -16.08 8.52
CA GLU A 35 -12.24 -15.91 9.96
C GLU A 35 -12.74 -14.57 10.51
N GLY A 36 -13.21 -13.67 9.65
CA GLY A 36 -13.54 -12.31 10.06
C GLY A 36 -12.32 -11.52 10.57
N ALA A 37 -11.13 -11.92 10.17
CA ALA A 37 -9.91 -11.25 10.58
C ALA A 37 -9.86 -9.80 10.06
N ARG A 38 -9.12 -8.93 10.75
CA ARG A 38 -8.95 -7.53 10.39
C ARG A 38 -7.47 -7.24 10.19
N LEU A 39 -7.07 -6.91 8.96
CA LEU A 39 -5.67 -6.67 8.61
C LEU A 39 -5.44 -5.23 8.19
N VAL A 40 -4.51 -4.55 8.84
CA VAL A 40 -4.00 -3.22 8.47
C VAL A 40 -2.56 -3.35 8.02
N VAL A 41 -2.25 -2.85 6.83
CA VAL A 41 -0.88 -2.77 6.31
C VAL A 41 -0.54 -1.32 6.04
N VAL A 42 0.45 -0.80 6.75
CA VAL A 42 0.93 0.58 6.62
C VAL A 42 2.13 0.61 5.68
N PHE A 43 2.05 1.45 4.64
CA PHE A 43 3.11 1.69 3.67
C PHE A 43 3.65 3.10 3.85
N GLU A 44 4.83 3.20 4.44
CA GLU A 44 5.56 4.46 4.65
C GLU A 44 6.93 4.45 3.97
N GLY A 45 7.59 5.57 3.94
CA GLY A 45 8.92 5.71 3.34
C GLY A 45 9.05 6.91 2.43
N ARG A 46 10.23 7.09 1.89
CA ARG A 46 10.61 8.23 1.03
C ARG A 46 9.72 8.35 -0.20
N ASP A 47 9.64 9.57 -0.73
CA ASP A 47 9.02 9.79 -2.03
C ASP A 47 9.80 9.03 -3.11
N ALA A 48 9.09 8.56 -4.12
CA ALA A 48 9.62 7.68 -5.16
C ALA A 48 10.19 6.33 -4.68
N ALA A 49 10.13 5.97 -3.39
CA ALA A 49 10.61 4.68 -2.88
C ALA A 49 9.90 3.44 -3.47
N GLY A 50 8.67 3.60 -3.98
CA GLY A 50 7.98 2.50 -4.68
C GLY A 50 6.74 1.96 -3.97
N LYS A 51 6.28 2.63 -2.91
CA LYS A 51 5.06 2.28 -2.13
C LYS A 51 3.86 1.96 -3.02
N GLY A 52 3.32 2.93 -3.74
CA GLY A 52 2.13 2.74 -4.59
C GLY A 52 2.30 1.68 -5.69
N GLY A 53 3.54 1.45 -6.17
CA GLY A 53 3.82 0.36 -7.10
C GLY A 53 3.77 -1.02 -6.45
N THR A 54 4.09 -1.12 -5.17
CA THR A 54 3.98 -2.36 -4.38
C THR A 54 2.53 -2.60 -4.00
N ILE A 55 1.83 -1.58 -3.50
CA ILE A 55 0.39 -1.65 -3.19
C ILE A 55 -0.39 -2.16 -4.42
N LYS A 56 -0.13 -1.61 -5.61
CA LYS A 56 -0.75 -2.09 -6.85
C LYS A 56 -0.50 -3.58 -7.09
N ARG A 57 0.68 -4.12 -6.79
CA ARG A 57 0.99 -5.55 -6.97
C ARG A 57 0.34 -6.42 -5.91
N VAL A 58 0.21 -5.92 -4.68
CA VAL A 58 -0.53 -6.60 -3.61
C VAL A 58 -2.01 -6.72 -3.97
N THR A 59 -2.62 -5.64 -4.47
CA THR A 59 -4.08 -5.59 -4.70
C THR A 59 -4.53 -6.08 -6.07
N GLU A 60 -3.61 -6.41 -6.99
CA GLU A 60 -3.89 -6.67 -8.41
C GLU A 60 -4.93 -7.77 -8.66
N HIS A 61 -4.95 -8.80 -7.82
CA HIS A 61 -5.87 -9.93 -7.92
C HIS A 61 -6.82 -10.06 -6.72
N LEU A 62 -6.78 -9.09 -5.79
CA LEU A 62 -7.65 -9.09 -4.63
C LEU A 62 -9.01 -8.47 -4.97
N ASN A 63 -10.04 -8.93 -4.28
CA ASN A 63 -11.36 -8.35 -4.35
C ASN A 63 -11.36 -6.95 -3.69
N PRO A 64 -11.68 -5.87 -4.42
CA PRO A 64 -11.64 -4.51 -3.87
C PRO A 64 -12.70 -4.25 -2.77
N ARG A 65 -13.68 -5.14 -2.62
CA ARG A 65 -14.64 -5.09 -1.50
C ARG A 65 -14.06 -5.66 -0.21
N VAL A 66 -12.98 -6.42 -0.29
CA VAL A 66 -12.29 -7.02 0.85
C VAL A 66 -11.00 -6.29 1.15
N ALA A 67 -10.19 -6.03 0.12
CA ALA A 67 -8.92 -5.35 0.21
C ALA A 67 -9.02 -3.95 -0.41
N ARG A 68 -9.02 -2.92 0.42
CA ARG A 68 -9.13 -1.52 -0.01
C ARG A 68 -7.88 -0.72 0.32
N ILE A 69 -7.65 0.31 -0.48
CA ILE A 69 -6.53 1.24 -0.28
C ILE A 69 -7.08 2.50 0.39
N ALA A 70 -6.47 2.88 1.52
CA ALA A 70 -6.72 4.15 2.20
C ALA A 70 -5.57 5.12 1.88
N ALA A 71 -5.84 6.09 1.01
CA ALA A 71 -4.91 7.18 0.64
C ALA A 71 -5.60 8.51 0.92
N LEU A 72 -5.36 9.07 2.10
CA LEU A 72 -6.07 10.25 2.57
C LEU A 72 -5.52 11.53 1.93
N PRO A 73 -6.37 12.46 1.49
CA PRO A 73 -5.96 13.78 1.02
C PRO A 73 -5.43 14.64 2.17
N LYS A 74 -5.04 15.86 1.88
CA LYS A 74 -4.74 16.86 2.93
C LYS A 74 -5.93 17.00 3.88
N PRO A 75 -5.69 17.14 5.21
CA PRO A 75 -6.77 17.31 6.17
C PRO A 75 -7.60 18.59 5.88
N THR A 76 -8.90 18.46 6.00
CA THR A 76 -9.84 19.59 5.96
C THR A 76 -9.65 20.48 7.19
N GLU A 77 -10.23 21.72 7.16
CA GLU A 77 -10.19 22.62 8.32
C GLU A 77 -10.81 21.97 9.56
N ARG A 78 -11.89 21.21 9.40
CA ARG A 78 -12.52 20.46 10.49
C ARG A 78 -11.59 19.38 11.04
N GLU A 79 -10.99 18.56 10.19
CA GLU A 79 -10.10 17.49 10.61
C GLU A 79 -8.84 17.99 11.35
N ARG A 80 -8.37 19.20 11.02
CA ARG A 80 -7.23 19.85 11.71
C ARG A 80 -7.52 20.15 13.18
N THR A 81 -8.78 20.33 13.55
CA THR A 81 -9.22 20.63 14.92
C THR A 81 -9.66 19.39 15.70
N GLN A 82 -9.73 18.23 15.05
CA GLN A 82 -10.08 16.96 15.66
C GLN A 82 -8.87 16.29 16.30
N TRP A 83 -9.12 15.26 17.09
CA TRP A 83 -8.05 14.36 17.53
C TRP A 83 -7.34 13.77 16.30
N TYR A 84 -6.02 13.83 16.29
CA TYR A 84 -5.20 13.56 15.10
C TYR A 84 -5.52 12.22 14.43
N PHE A 85 -5.71 11.15 15.21
CA PHE A 85 -5.96 9.82 14.67
C PHE A 85 -7.39 9.64 14.12
N GLN A 86 -8.33 10.50 14.46
CA GLN A 86 -9.75 10.34 14.15
C GLN A 86 -9.99 10.12 12.65
N ARG A 87 -9.35 10.88 11.79
CA ARG A 87 -9.47 10.73 10.33
C ARG A 87 -8.95 9.40 9.79
N TYR A 88 -8.08 8.71 10.51
CA TYR A 88 -7.55 7.39 10.15
C TYR A 88 -8.42 6.27 10.72
N VAL A 89 -9.01 6.48 11.88
CA VAL A 89 -9.91 5.51 12.54
C VAL A 89 -11.10 5.15 11.65
N GLU A 90 -11.66 6.10 10.92
CA GLU A 90 -12.76 5.89 9.97
C GLU A 90 -12.42 4.90 8.85
N HIS A 91 -11.13 4.67 8.60
CA HIS A 91 -10.65 3.78 7.56
C HIS A 91 -10.15 2.43 8.09
N LEU A 92 -10.26 2.16 9.39
CA LEU A 92 -9.88 0.87 9.94
C LEU A 92 -10.80 -0.25 9.42
N PRO A 93 -10.30 -1.50 9.34
CA PRO A 93 -11.07 -2.61 8.80
C PRO A 93 -12.21 -3.06 9.72
N ALA A 94 -13.35 -3.37 9.13
CA ALA A 94 -14.35 -4.24 9.75
C ALA A 94 -13.92 -5.71 9.64
N ALA A 95 -14.67 -6.61 10.30
CA ALA A 95 -14.42 -8.06 10.21
C ALA A 95 -14.41 -8.53 8.73
N GLY A 96 -13.38 -9.27 8.35
CA GLY A 96 -13.19 -9.77 6.99
C GLY A 96 -12.58 -8.77 6.00
N GLU A 97 -12.00 -7.65 6.48
CA GLU A 97 -11.41 -6.63 5.61
C GLU A 97 -9.89 -6.50 5.77
N ILE A 98 -9.25 -6.13 4.66
CA ILE A 98 -7.84 -5.74 4.57
C ILE A 98 -7.76 -4.27 4.17
N VAL A 99 -7.06 -3.45 4.95
CA VAL A 99 -6.83 -2.04 4.63
C VAL A 99 -5.35 -1.77 4.42
N LEU A 100 -5.01 -1.25 3.24
CA LEU A 100 -3.65 -0.85 2.89
C LEU A 100 -3.56 0.68 2.92
N PHE A 101 -2.85 1.22 3.89
CA PHE A 101 -2.61 2.66 3.99
C PHE A 101 -1.43 3.08 3.10
N ASP A 102 -1.71 3.82 2.00
CA ASP A 102 -0.66 4.54 1.24
C ASP A 102 -0.40 5.88 1.91
N ARG A 103 0.57 5.92 2.80
CA ARG A 103 0.76 6.89 3.89
C ARG A 103 -0.35 6.79 4.94
N SER A 104 -0.02 7.10 6.18
CA SER A 104 -0.89 6.86 7.32
C SER A 104 -0.79 8.00 8.35
N TRP A 105 -1.16 7.72 9.59
CA TRP A 105 -0.93 8.59 10.73
C TRP A 105 0.55 8.98 10.90
N TYR A 106 1.46 8.25 10.33
CA TYR A 106 2.88 8.58 10.34
C TYR A 106 3.27 9.81 9.51
N ASN A 107 2.33 10.39 8.73
CA ASN A 107 2.52 11.72 8.12
C ASN A 107 2.96 12.77 9.16
N ARG A 108 2.48 12.71 10.41
CA ARG A 108 2.84 13.62 11.50
C ARG A 108 4.31 13.50 11.88
N ALA A 109 4.88 12.29 11.89
CA ALA A 109 6.30 12.09 12.15
C ALA A 109 7.19 12.39 10.94
N GLY A 110 6.65 12.33 9.72
CA GLY A 110 7.37 12.56 8.47
C GLY A 110 7.10 13.93 7.87
N VAL A 111 6.27 13.95 6.82
CA VAL A 111 6.07 15.13 6.00
C VAL A 111 5.54 16.34 6.77
N GLU A 112 4.63 16.13 7.73
CA GLU A 112 4.06 17.27 8.48
C GLU A 112 5.12 17.95 9.36
N HIS A 113 5.97 17.17 10.00
CA HIS A 113 7.07 17.67 10.82
C HIS A 113 8.14 18.36 9.96
N VAL A 114 8.63 17.70 8.93
CA VAL A 114 9.73 18.21 8.08
C VAL A 114 9.33 19.46 7.32
N MET A 115 8.08 19.56 6.88
CA MET A 115 7.56 20.69 6.13
C MET A 115 6.96 21.81 7.02
N GLY A 116 6.93 21.62 8.33
CA GLY A 116 6.38 22.61 9.26
C GLY A 116 4.85 22.71 9.23
N PHE A 117 4.16 21.63 8.84
CA PHE A 117 2.69 21.58 8.84
C PHE A 117 2.10 21.23 10.19
N CYS A 118 2.93 20.84 11.15
CA CYS A 118 2.58 20.68 12.55
C CYS A 118 3.61 21.40 13.43
N THR A 119 3.18 21.75 14.64
CA THR A 119 4.07 22.31 15.66
C THR A 119 4.95 21.23 16.29
N GLY A 120 6.05 21.62 16.90
CA GLY A 120 6.90 20.69 17.67
C GLY A 120 6.13 20.00 18.81
N LYS A 121 5.15 20.70 19.45
CA LYS A 121 4.30 20.12 20.49
C LYS A 121 3.40 18.99 19.93
N GLU A 122 2.80 19.19 18.78
CA GLU A 122 1.96 18.19 18.12
C GLU A 122 2.78 16.99 17.66
N HIS A 123 3.98 17.23 17.14
CA HIS A 123 4.91 16.15 16.78
C HIS A 123 5.29 15.30 18.00
N GLN A 124 5.75 15.91 19.09
CA GLN A 124 6.10 15.21 20.31
C GLN A 124 4.89 14.50 20.95
N LEU A 125 3.71 15.08 20.88
CA LEU A 125 2.47 14.44 21.33
C LEU A 125 2.17 13.19 20.50
N PHE A 126 2.31 13.29 19.18
CA PHE A 126 2.13 12.16 18.26
C PHE A 126 3.09 11.01 18.61
N LEU A 127 4.39 11.28 18.79
CA LEU A 127 5.37 10.24 19.08
C LEU A 127 5.04 9.47 20.38
N ARG A 128 4.44 10.14 21.37
CA ARG A 128 3.98 9.48 22.61
C ARG A 128 2.67 8.70 22.43
N GLN A 129 1.73 9.25 21.65
CA GLN A 129 0.40 8.65 21.48
C GLN A 129 0.37 7.50 20.48
N CYS A 130 1.23 7.54 19.46
CA CYS A 130 1.22 6.55 18.38
C CYS A 130 1.41 5.11 18.87
N PRO A 131 2.38 4.77 19.73
CA PRO A 131 2.50 3.42 20.28
C PRO A 131 1.28 2.98 21.10
N VAL A 132 0.67 3.92 21.84
CA VAL A 132 -0.56 3.64 22.61
C VAL A 132 -1.73 3.33 21.69
N PHE A 133 -1.92 4.16 20.65
CA PHE A 133 -2.94 3.96 19.63
C PHE A 133 -2.78 2.59 18.94
N GLU A 134 -1.57 2.24 18.53
CA GLU A 134 -1.29 0.97 17.88
C GLU A 134 -1.53 -0.23 18.80
N ARG A 135 -1.17 -0.15 20.08
CA ARG A 135 -1.50 -1.20 21.06
C ARG A 135 -3.00 -1.39 21.22
N MET A 136 -3.79 -0.30 21.26
CA MET A 136 -5.24 -0.39 21.31
C MET A 136 -5.81 -1.14 20.08
N LEU A 137 -5.25 -0.90 18.87
CA LEU A 137 -5.65 -1.65 17.67
C LEU A 137 -5.34 -3.15 17.80
N LEU A 138 -4.15 -3.48 18.32
CA LEU A 138 -3.72 -4.87 18.52
C LEU A 138 -4.55 -5.58 19.59
N GLU A 139 -4.83 -4.92 20.71
CA GLU A 139 -5.67 -5.43 21.79
C GLU A 139 -7.11 -5.69 21.32
N ASP A 140 -7.61 -4.87 20.41
CA ASP A 140 -8.91 -5.09 19.74
C ASP A 140 -8.86 -6.19 18.66
N GLY A 141 -7.70 -6.82 18.44
CA GLY A 141 -7.52 -7.95 17.52
C GLY A 141 -7.23 -7.57 16.07
N ILE A 142 -6.86 -6.33 15.79
CA ILE A 142 -6.42 -5.92 14.44
C ILE A 142 -4.98 -6.39 14.22
N LEU A 143 -4.73 -7.08 13.13
CA LEU A 143 -3.38 -7.45 12.69
C LEU A 143 -2.73 -6.24 12.03
N LEU A 144 -1.75 -5.63 12.68
CA LEU A 144 -1.05 -4.45 12.15
C LEU A 144 0.33 -4.84 11.62
N ARG A 145 0.65 -4.44 10.37
CA ARG A 145 1.98 -4.60 9.75
C ARG A 145 2.45 -3.27 9.20
N LYS A 146 3.66 -2.83 9.58
CA LYS A 146 4.22 -1.53 9.22
C LYS A 146 5.45 -1.72 8.36
N TYR A 147 5.45 -1.14 7.14
CA TYR A 147 6.55 -1.23 6.19
C TYR A 147 7.11 0.15 5.86
N TRP A 148 8.41 0.31 6.08
CA TRP A 148 9.17 1.48 5.68
C TRP A 148 9.97 1.18 4.40
N PHE A 149 9.60 1.82 3.29
CA PHE A 149 10.32 1.71 2.01
C PHE A 149 11.52 2.65 2.00
N SER A 150 12.72 2.05 2.09
CA SER A 150 14.00 2.73 2.06
C SER A 150 14.53 2.79 0.62
N VAL A 151 14.90 3.97 0.14
CA VAL A 151 15.53 4.19 -1.15
C VAL A 151 16.77 5.05 -0.93
N SER A 152 17.85 4.78 -1.66
CA SER A 152 19.05 5.61 -1.63
C SER A 152 18.79 6.97 -2.29
N ASP A 153 19.55 7.99 -1.89
CA ASP A 153 19.47 9.33 -2.45
C ASP A 153 19.65 9.31 -3.97
N ALA A 154 20.69 8.65 -4.44
CA ALA A 154 20.98 8.53 -5.86
C ALA A 154 19.84 7.86 -6.67
N GLU A 155 19.24 6.78 -6.15
CA GLU A 155 18.14 6.12 -6.82
C GLU A 155 16.85 6.98 -6.77
N GLN A 156 16.61 7.72 -5.68
CA GLN A 156 15.47 8.63 -5.58
C GLN A 156 15.57 9.74 -6.64
N GLN A 157 16.72 10.40 -6.75
CA GLN A 157 16.97 11.44 -7.75
C GLN A 157 16.79 10.93 -9.18
N GLU A 158 17.32 9.74 -9.47
CA GLU A 158 17.17 9.10 -10.78
C GLU A 158 15.69 8.77 -11.07
N ARG A 159 14.91 8.36 -10.08
CA ARG A 159 13.47 8.12 -10.24
C ARG A 159 12.69 9.39 -10.50
N PHE A 160 13.04 10.49 -9.87
CA PHE A 160 12.43 11.79 -10.15
C PHE A 160 12.75 12.27 -11.56
N ARG A 161 14.02 12.15 -12.02
CA ARG A 161 14.41 12.47 -13.39
C ARG A 161 13.59 11.70 -14.42
N ARG A 162 13.49 10.37 -14.27
CA ARG A 162 12.67 9.54 -15.14
C ARG A 162 11.18 9.89 -15.13
N ARG A 163 10.66 10.41 -14.01
CA ARG A 163 9.27 10.89 -13.96
C ARG A 163 9.06 12.17 -14.75
N LEU A 164 10.04 13.08 -14.76
CA LEU A 164 9.99 14.30 -15.57
C LEU A 164 9.89 14.00 -17.07
N GLU A 165 10.60 12.98 -17.52
CA GLU A 165 10.69 12.56 -18.92
C GLU A 165 9.53 11.69 -19.38
N ASP A 166 8.83 11.02 -18.46
CA ASP A 166 7.75 10.07 -18.76
C ASP A 166 6.37 10.75 -18.73
N PRO A 167 5.73 10.98 -19.90
CA PRO A 167 4.44 11.68 -19.96
C PRO A 167 3.33 10.96 -19.16
N VAL A 168 3.43 9.63 -19.01
CA VAL A 168 2.44 8.82 -18.27
C VAL A 168 2.66 8.92 -16.75
N ARG A 169 3.84 9.36 -16.30
CA ARG A 169 4.22 9.41 -14.87
C ARG A 169 4.49 10.82 -14.35
N ARG A 170 4.59 11.82 -15.24
CA ARG A 170 4.90 13.21 -14.88
C ARG A 170 3.91 13.77 -13.86
N TRP A 171 2.64 13.41 -13.94
CA TRP A 171 1.62 13.82 -12.98
C TRP A 171 1.88 13.37 -11.53
N LYS A 172 2.77 12.38 -11.32
CA LYS A 172 3.20 11.92 -9.99
C LYS A 172 4.26 12.82 -9.35
N LEU A 173 4.73 13.83 -10.06
CA LEU A 173 5.66 14.82 -9.55
C LEU A 173 4.88 16.03 -9.08
N SER A 174 4.91 16.26 -7.77
CA SER A 174 4.32 17.43 -7.14
C SER A 174 5.40 18.42 -6.72
N PRO A 175 5.06 19.71 -6.48
CA PRO A 175 5.99 20.67 -5.87
C PRO A 175 6.57 20.15 -4.54
N MET A 176 5.79 19.39 -3.77
CA MET A 176 6.24 18.77 -2.52
C MET A 176 7.35 17.74 -2.74
N ASP A 177 7.28 16.94 -3.83
CA ASP A 177 8.35 16.00 -4.16
C ASP A 177 9.66 16.74 -4.46
N LEU A 178 9.61 17.88 -5.16
CA LEU A 178 10.78 18.70 -5.47
C LEU A 178 11.38 19.31 -4.20
N GLU A 179 10.55 19.80 -3.29
CA GLU A 179 11.00 20.33 -2.00
C GLU A 179 11.59 19.22 -1.11
N SER A 180 11.05 18.02 -1.15
CA SER A 180 11.55 16.89 -0.37
C SER A 180 12.99 16.49 -0.71
N ILE A 181 13.42 16.72 -1.96
CA ILE A 181 14.79 16.47 -2.40
C ILE A 181 15.78 17.34 -1.61
N THR A 182 15.46 18.61 -1.42
CA THR A 182 16.33 19.56 -0.71
C THR A 182 16.40 19.32 0.79
N ARG A 183 15.46 18.51 1.34
CA ARG A 183 15.33 18.22 2.77
C ARG A 183 15.71 16.78 3.13
N TRP A 184 16.57 16.14 2.34
CA TRP A 184 16.96 14.74 2.52
C TRP A 184 17.38 14.41 3.95
N GLU A 185 18.25 15.23 4.53
CA GLU A 185 18.76 15.00 5.88
C GLU A 185 17.66 15.18 6.95
N ALA A 186 16.80 16.21 6.82
CA ALA A 186 15.70 16.45 7.72
C ALA A 186 14.72 15.24 7.76
N TYR A 187 14.41 14.70 6.59
CA TYR A 187 13.60 13.47 6.50
C TYR A 187 14.30 12.24 7.09
N SER A 188 15.64 12.16 6.98
CA SER A 188 16.40 11.05 7.58
C SER A 188 16.32 11.13 9.10
N ARG A 189 16.53 12.31 9.68
CA ARG A 189 16.42 12.54 11.14
C ARG A 189 15.01 12.26 11.63
N ALA A 190 13.98 12.75 10.94
CA ALA A 190 12.58 12.52 11.29
C ALA A 190 12.23 11.02 11.26
N LYS A 191 12.71 10.27 10.26
CA LYS A 191 12.55 8.82 10.20
C LYS A 191 13.22 8.13 11.39
N ASP A 192 14.45 8.48 11.70
CA ASP A 192 15.21 7.84 12.78
C ASP A 192 14.55 8.11 14.15
N GLU A 193 14.10 9.33 14.40
CA GLU A 193 13.32 9.69 15.60
C GLU A 193 11.99 8.91 15.65
N MET A 194 11.27 8.85 14.54
CA MET A 194 10.03 8.07 14.44
C MET A 194 10.25 6.60 14.82
N LEU A 195 11.28 5.96 14.26
CA LEU A 195 11.57 4.56 14.56
C LEU A 195 11.92 4.36 16.04
N VAL A 196 12.75 5.22 16.61
CA VAL A 196 13.10 5.14 18.06
C VAL A 196 11.86 5.15 18.97
N HIS A 197 10.84 5.94 18.61
CA HIS A 197 9.64 6.10 19.44
C HIS A 197 8.52 5.11 19.13
N THR A 198 8.48 4.55 17.92
CA THR A 198 7.32 3.79 17.45
C THR A 198 7.62 2.38 16.96
N ASP A 199 8.89 1.93 17.07
CA ASP A 199 9.24 0.53 16.82
C ASP A 199 8.98 -0.28 18.08
N ILE A 200 7.74 -0.74 18.24
CA ILE A 200 7.30 -1.53 19.38
C ILE A 200 7.31 -3.02 19.05
N ALA A 201 7.60 -3.85 20.05
CA ALA A 201 7.75 -5.29 19.86
C ALA A 201 6.48 -5.97 19.28
N GLU A 202 5.31 -5.46 19.69
CA GLU A 202 4.00 -5.99 19.27
C GLU A 202 3.64 -5.61 17.82
N ALA A 203 4.16 -4.48 17.32
CA ALA A 203 4.01 -4.01 15.94
C ALA A 203 5.31 -3.36 15.46
N PRO A 204 6.32 -4.16 15.11
CA PRO A 204 7.61 -3.65 14.67
C PRO A 204 7.53 -3.01 13.28
N TRP A 205 8.49 -2.14 12.99
CA TRP A 205 8.75 -1.64 11.66
C TRP A 205 9.59 -2.62 10.84
N TYR A 206 9.12 -2.95 9.65
CA TYR A 206 9.87 -3.72 8.68
C TYR A 206 10.43 -2.82 7.59
N VAL A 207 11.75 -2.74 7.48
CA VAL A 207 12.42 -1.91 6.48
C VAL A 207 12.54 -2.69 5.17
N VAL A 208 12.04 -2.11 4.08
CA VAL A 208 12.09 -2.68 2.74
C VAL A 208 13.14 -1.92 1.91
N GLU A 209 14.27 -2.56 1.63
CA GLU A 209 15.27 -2.03 0.71
C GLU A 209 14.69 -1.96 -0.71
N SER A 210 14.56 -0.75 -1.26
CA SER A 210 13.74 -0.54 -2.45
C SER A 210 14.46 0.05 -3.66
N ASP A 211 15.78 0.10 -3.67
CA ASP A 211 16.56 0.50 -4.85
C ASP A 211 16.26 -0.41 -6.05
N ASP A 212 16.10 -1.71 -5.84
CA ASP A 212 15.52 -2.62 -6.84
C ASP A 212 14.03 -2.84 -6.57
N LYS A 213 13.18 -2.25 -7.40
CA LYS A 213 11.71 -2.33 -7.26
C LYS A 213 11.16 -3.75 -7.38
N ARG A 214 11.79 -4.63 -8.18
CA ARG A 214 11.33 -6.03 -8.31
C ARG A 214 11.60 -6.77 -7.03
N ARG A 215 12.83 -6.69 -6.53
CA ARG A 215 13.24 -7.29 -5.27
C ARG A 215 12.42 -6.79 -4.09
N ALA A 216 12.23 -5.48 -3.98
CA ALA A 216 11.42 -4.87 -2.92
C ALA A 216 10.00 -5.41 -2.87
N ARG A 217 9.34 -5.56 -4.03
CA ARG A 217 7.98 -6.10 -4.12
C ARG A 217 7.91 -7.56 -3.70
N LEU A 218 8.80 -8.40 -4.23
CA LEU A 218 8.81 -9.82 -3.87
C LEU A 218 9.09 -10.01 -2.37
N ASN A 219 10.11 -9.33 -1.84
CA ASN A 219 10.49 -9.43 -0.44
C ASN A 219 9.38 -8.95 0.49
N MET A 220 8.78 -7.80 0.20
CA MET A 220 7.70 -7.25 1.02
C MET A 220 6.47 -8.16 1.03
N ILE A 221 6.04 -8.67 -0.14
CA ILE A 221 4.87 -9.54 -0.23
C ILE A 221 5.15 -10.87 0.47
N ALA A 222 6.30 -11.48 0.22
CA ALA A 222 6.70 -12.72 0.88
C ALA A 222 6.75 -12.57 2.41
N HIS A 223 7.29 -11.45 2.90
CA HIS A 223 7.33 -11.15 4.33
C HIS A 223 5.92 -10.93 4.91
N LEU A 224 5.04 -10.19 4.22
CA LEU A 224 3.66 -10.01 4.66
C LEU A 224 2.96 -11.36 4.85
N LEU A 225 3.07 -12.24 3.85
CA LEU A 225 2.50 -13.58 3.90
C LEU A 225 3.09 -14.43 5.04
N ALA A 226 4.39 -14.31 5.31
CA ALA A 226 5.06 -15.05 6.38
C ALA A 226 4.68 -14.56 7.80
N THR A 227 4.21 -13.31 7.95
CA THR A 227 3.93 -12.71 9.27
C THR A 227 2.45 -12.70 9.65
N VAL A 228 1.55 -13.02 8.74
CA VAL A 228 0.12 -13.18 9.01
C VAL A 228 -0.17 -14.67 9.23
N PRO A 229 -0.85 -15.06 10.33
CA PRO A 229 -1.09 -16.48 10.66
C PRO A 229 -2.28 -17.07 9.88
N TYR A 230 -2.28 -16.90 8.54
CA TYR A 230 -3.34 -17.44 7.70
C TYR A 230 -3.10 -18.92 7.35
N HIS A 231 -4.16 -19.61 7.05
CA HIS A 231 -4.16 -20.97 6.54
C HIS A 231 -5.06 -21.10 5.31
N GLU A 232 -4.94 -22.18 4.58
CA GLU A 232 -5.78 -22.44 3.42
C GLU A 232 -7.21 -22.73 3.87
N VAL A 233 -8.16 -21.99 3.31
CA VAL A 233 -9.60 -22.21 3.50
C VAL A 233 -10.10 -23.01 2.31
N PRO A 234 -10.79 -24.15 2.54
CA PRO A 234 -11.37 -24.91 1.44
C PRO A 234 -12.30 -24.03 0.60
N PRO A 235 -12.14 -23.99 -0.73
CA PRO A 235 -13.04 -23.23 -1.57
C PRO A 235 -14.45 -23.82 -1.48
N PRO A 236 -15.49 -22.97 -1.57
CA PRO A 236 -16.85 -23.45 -1.65
C PRO A 236 -17.02 -24.37 -2.87
N VAL A 237 -17.71 -25.49 -2.69
CA VAL A 237 -18.06 -26.36 -3.82
C VAL A 237 -19.10 -25.63 -4.67
N LEU A 238 -18.66 -25.16 -5.84
CA LEU A 238 -19.55 -24.46 -6.78
C LEU A 238 -19.80 -25.39 -7.97
N GLU A 239 -21.06 -25.75 -8.18
CA GLU A 239 -21.49 -26.43 -9.40
C GLU A 239 -22.04 -25.40 -10.37
N LEU A 240 -21.56 -25.45 -11.63
CA LEU A 240 -22.08 -24.61 -12.69
C LEU A 240 -23.43 -25.20 -13.13
N PRO A 241 -24.55 -24.47 -12.94
CA PRO A 241 -25.84 -24.99 -13.41
C PRO A 241 -25.84 -25.05 -14.95
N GLU A 242 -26.52 -26.03 -15.48
CA GLU A 242 -26.78 -26.09 -16.91
C GLU A 242 -27.58 -24.86 -17.38
N ARG A 243 -27.21 -24.35 -18.54
CA ARG A 243 -27.95 -23.23 -19.11
C ARG A 243 -29.32 -23.76 -19.60
N PRO A 244 -30.44 -23.16 -19.16
CA PRO A 244 -31.74 -23.57 -19.64
C PRO A 244 -31.83 -23.40 -21.18
N PRO A 245 -32.61 -24.23 -21.87
CA PRO A 245 -32.83 -24.12 -23.30
C PRO A 245 -33.43 -22.75 -23.65
N SER A 246 -33.20 -22.33 -24.87
CA SER A 246 -33.75 -21.07 -25.38
C SER A 246 -35.26 -21.05 -25.32
N THR A 247 -35.82 -19.97 -24.78
CA THR A 247 -37.30 -19.75 -24.74
C THR A 247 -37.83 -19.12 -26.06
N GLY A 248 -36.99 -19.02 -27.11
CA GLY A 248 -37.37 -18.38 -28.36
C GLY A 248 -37.22 -16.85 -28.34
N TYR A 249 -36.54 -16.28 -27.32
CA TYR A 249 -36.29 -14.83 -27.28
C TYR A 249 -35.33 -14.43 -28.40
N GLU A 250 -35.81 -13.56 -29.30
CA GLU A 250 -35.01 -12.93 -30.34
C GLU A 250 -34.49 -11.56 -29.86
N ARG A 251 -33.19 -11.34 -29.98
CA ARG A 251 -32.61 -10.04 -29.63
C ARG A 251 -32.99 -8.99 -30.67
N PRO A 252 -33.24 -7.71 -30.24
CA PRO A 252 -33.39 -6.63 -31.21
C PRO A 252 -32.21 -6.54 -32.17
N PRO A 253 -32.43 -6.09 -33.43
CA PRO A 253 -31.38 -5.89 -34.38
C PRO A 253 -30.22 -5.06 -33.85
N ARG A 254 -28.99 -5.36 -34.30
CA ARG A 254 -27.79 -4.74 -33.79
C ARG A 254 -27.71 -3.24 -34.08
N ASP A 255 -28.24 -2.80 -35.20
CA ASP A 255 -28.33 -1.41 -35.67
C ASP A 255 -29.17 -0.49 -34.78
N LEU A 256 -30.05 -1.06 -33.95
CA LEU A 256 -30.82 -0.29 -32.94
C LEU A 256 -30.00 0.17 -31.73
N ARG A 257 -28.71 -0.14 -31.71
CA ARG A 257 -27.83 0.18 -30.54
C ARG A 257 -26.56 0.85 -31.02
N THR A 258 -26.04 1.77 -30.21
CA THR A 258 -24.71 2.35 -30.42
C THR A 258 -23.65 1.42 -29.84
N TYR A 259 -22.76 0.96 -30.67
CA TYR A 259 -21.63 0.12 -30.30
C TYR A 259 -20.35 0.93 -30.25
N VAL A 260 -19.45 0.54 -29.34
CA VAL A 260 -18.10 1.09 -29.33
C VAL A 260 -17.40 0.68 -30.62
N PRO A 261 -16.80 1.63 -31.40
CA PRO A 261 -16.03 1.31 -32.59
C PRO A 261 -14.89 0.34 -32.30
N ASP A 262 -14.65 -0.56 -33.24
CA ASP A 262 -13.52 -1.50 -33.13
C ASP A 262 -12.21 -0.79 -33.51
N HIS A 263 -11.58 -0.16 -32.52
CA HIS A 263 -10.28 0.47 -32.71
C HIS A 263 -9.17 -0.56 -32.99
N ALA A 264 -9.29 -1.76 -32.45
CA ALA A 264 -8.29 -2.82 -32.63
C ALA A 264 -8.21 -3.31 -34.07
N ALA A 265 -9.30 -3.21 -34.85
CA ALA A 265 -9.32 -3.55 -36.28
C ALA A 265 -8.41 -2.65 -37.12
N SER A 266 -7.95 -1.50 -36.57
CA SER A 266 -7.04 -0.55 -37.23
C SER A 266 -5.58 -0.67 -36.82
N LEU A 267 -5.23 -1.61 -35.92
CA LEU A 267 -3.87 -1.88 -35.44
C LEU A 267 -3.22 -2.98 -36.25
#